data_e361f109f0453ffa890c11e3124580c4
#
_entry.id   e361f109f0453ffa890c11e3124580c4
#
_cell.length_a   1.000
_cell.length_b   1.000
_cell.length_c   1.000
_cell.angle_alpha   90.00
_cell.angle_beta   90.00
_cell.angle_gamma   90.00
#
_symmetry.space_group_name_H-M   'P 1'
#
loop_
_entity.id
_entity.type
_entity.pdbx_description
1 polymer ?
#
loop_
_entity_poly.entity_id
_entity_poly.type
_entity_poly.pdbx_seq_one_letter_code
_entity_poly.pdbx_strand_id
1 'polypeptide(L)'
;MSFNSIFMKNQKYKLLAAATLVALAFFRLIPHPPNFTPILAISVFAGIKFKDNLFSYLVPVSAMLVSDAIIGFHSGMIIIYLAIVLSAFIARKFNTINTSVVSSCTLFFLITNFQVWIMSSSYPKSLSGILECYTLAIPFFGMTLLSTFFFSYILFYGYAFLTSIKLYHKI
;
A
#
# COMPACT_ATOMS: atom_id res chain seq x y z
N MET A 1 13.38 -0.71 17.28
CA MET A 1 13.74 0.65 16.83
C MET A 1 12.42 1.39 16.61
N SER A 2 12.08 2.35 17.49
CA SER A 2 10.87 3.18 17.36
C SER A 2 11.12 4.19 16.24
N PHE A 3 10.42 4.04 15.11
CA PHE A 3 10.46 4.98 14.00
C PHE A 3 9.59 6.22 14.26
N ASN A 4 9.51 6.67 15.54
CA ASN A 4 8.74 7.83 15.89
C ASN A 4 9.18 9.06 15.09
N SER A 5 8.32 9.40 14.14
CA SER A 5 7.96 10.75 13.72
C SER A 5 9.07 11.71 13.28
N ILE A 6 9.89 11.36 12.31
CA ILE A 6 10.39 12.42 11.44
C ILE A 6 9.43 12.55 10.28
N PHE A 7 8.32 13.25 10.50
CA PHE A 7 7.46 13.68 9.40
C PHE A 7 8.26 14.54 8.43
N MET A 8 8.05 14.36 7.15
CA MET A 8 8.64 15.23 6.14
C MET A 8 8.08 16.63 6.27
N LYS A 9 8.87 17.55 6.86
CA LYS A 9 8.48 18.97 7.06
C LYS A 9 8.68 19.81 5.81
N ASN A 10 9.67 19.49 4.96
CA ASN A 10 10.03 20.29 3.80
C ASN A 10 9.20 19.86 2.58
N GLN A 11 8.49 20.83 1.98
CA GLN A 11 7.60 20.61 0.83
C GLN A 11 8.32 19.99 -0.38
N LYS A 12 9.56 20.43 -0.68
CA LYS A 12 10.37 19.87 -1.78
C LYS A 12 10.61 18.37 -1.63
N TYR A 13 10.87 17.90 -0.39
CA TYR A 13 11.10 16.47 -0.14
C TYR A 13 9.83 15.66 -0.14
N LYS A 14 8.70 16.25 0.25
CA LYS A 14 7.40 15.61 0.12
C LYS A 14 7.05 15.33 -1.35
N LEU A 15 7.23 16.33 -2.22
CA LEU A 15 6.97 16.20 -3.65
C LEU A 15 7.90 15.17 -4.30
N LEU A 16 9.20 15.18 -3.95
CA LEU A 16 10.15 14.20 -4.47
C LEU A 16 9.78 12.78 -4.02
N ALA A 17 9.45 12.59 -2.74
CA ALA A 17 9.00 11.30 -2.24
C ALA A 17 7.71 10.85 -2.93
N ALA A 18 6.73 11.73 -3.10
CA ALA A 18 5.50 11.41 -3.82
C ALA A 18 5.77 10.99 -5.26
N ALA A 19 6.61 11.73 -5.99
CA ALA A 19 6.99 11.37 -7.36
C ALA A 19 7.70 10.00 -7.42
N THR A 20 8.59 9.71 -6.45
CA THR A 20 9.25 8.40 -6.35
C THR A 20 8.24 7.28 -6.09
N LEU A 21 7.26 7.51 -5.21
CA LEU A 21 6.22 6.52 -4.89
C LEU A 21 5.31 6.26 -6.10
N VAL A 22 4.94 7.30 -6.83
CA VAL A 22 4.18 7.16 -8.09
C VAL A 22 5.00 6.42 -9.14
N ALA A 23 6.29 6.75 -9.28
CA ALA A 23 7.18 6.03 -10.20
C ALA A 23 7.30 4.54 -9.84
N LEU A 24 7.33 4.20 -8.54
CA LEU A 24 7.37 2.80 -8.11
C LEU A 24 6.11 2.01 -8.51
N ALA A 25 4.98 2.68 -8.72
CA ALA A 25 3.76 2.04 -9.20
C ALA A 25 3.91 1.43 -10.61
N PHE A 26 4.84 1.93 -11.42
CA PHE A 26 5.16 1.33 -12.72
C PHE A 26 5.71 -0.10 -12.61
N PHE A 27 6.12 -0.54 -11.40
CA PHE A 27 6.44 -1.94 -11.15
C PHE A 27 5.27 -2.88 -11.52
N ARG A 28 4.01 -2.41 -11.44
CA ARG A 28 2.83 -3.17 -11.86
C ARG A 28 2.79 -3.48 -13.35
N LEU A 29 3.56 -2.78 -14.17
CA LEU A 29 3.64 -3.01 -15.62
C LEU A 29 4.67 -4.09 -15.98
N ILE A 30 5.52 -4.46 -15.04
CA ILE A 30 6.53 -5.50 -15.22
C ILE A 30 5.92 -6.86 -14.85
N PRO A 31 6.18 -7.95 -15.59
CA PRO A 31 5.72 -9.27 -15.19
C PRO A 31 6.17 -9.61 -13.74
N HIS A 32 5.21 -9.95 -12.90
CA HIS A 32 5.43 -10.25 -11.47
C HIS A 32 4.40 -11.30 -11.00
N PRO A 33 4.70 -12.04 -9.90
CA PRO A 33 3.72 -12.93 -9.31
C PRO A 33 2.42 -12.20 -8.91
N PRO A 34 1.25 -12.83 -8.96
CA PRO A 34 0.00 -12.22 -8.53
C PRO A 34 0.12 -11.60 -7.14
N ASN A 35 -0.41 -10.39 -6.97
CA ASN A 35 -0.37 -9.58 -5.74
C ASN A 35 1.03 -9.19 -5.24
N PHE A 36 2.10 -9.47 -5.98
CA PHE A 36 3.45 -9.02 -5.62
C PHE A 36 3.69 -7.61 -6.18
N THR A 37 3.09 -6.60 -5.57
CA THR A 37 3.18 -5.19 -6.00
C THR A 37 3.54 -4.25 -4.85
N PRO A 38 4.12 -3.06 -5.12
CA PRO A 38 4.50 -2.10 -4.09
C PRO A 38 3.33 -1.26 -3.54
N ILE A 39 2.10 -1.39 -4.07
CA ILE A 39 1.01 -0.45 -3.81
C ILE A 39 0.66 -0.32 -2.32
N LEU A 40 0.52 -1.45 -1.61
CA LEU A 40 0.24 -1.38 -0.17
C LEU A 40 1.43 -0.86 0.64
N ALA A 41 2.66 -1.16 0.22
CA ALA A 41 3.86 -0.58 0.84
C ALA A 41 3.91 0.94 0.66
N ILE A 42 3.49 1.45 -0.53
CA ILE A 42 3.33 2.89 -0.78
C ILE A 42 2.29 3.47 0.18
N SER A 43 1.16 2.78 0.39
CA SER A 43 0.10 3.21 1.33
C SER A 43 0.60 3.26 2.77
N VAL A 44 1.30 2.22 3.22
CA VAL A 44 1.90 2.15 4.56
C VAL A 44 2.93 3.26 4.76
N PHE A 45 3.83 3.45 3.80
CA PHE A 45 4.85 4.48 3.86
C PHE A 45 4.23 5.88 3.87
N ALA A 46 3.29 6.15 2.97
CA ALA A 46 2.61 7.44 2.88
C ALA A 46 1.82 7.75 4.17
N GLY A 47 1.10 6.75 4.70
CA GLY A 47 0.37 6.87 5.96
C GLY A 47 1.26 7.27 7.13
N ILE A 48 2.45 6.66 7.26
CA ILE A 48 3.37 6.90 8.38
C ILE A 48 4.20 8.19 8.18
N LYS A 49 4.66 8.47 6.96
CA LYS A 49 5.65 9.54 6.71
C LYS A 49 5.05 10.88 6.33
N PHE A 50 3.88 10.93 5.73
CA PHE A 50 3.24 12.22 5.45
C PHE A 50 2.35 12.66 6.62
N LYS A 51 2.65 13.84 7.18
CA LYS A 51 1.85 14.44 8.25
C LYS A 51 0.45 14.85 7.77
N ASP A 52 0.41 15.40 6.55
CA ASP A 52 -0.81 15.84 5.90
C ASP A 52 -1.67 14.62 5.52
N ASN A 53 -2.89 14.57 6.03
CA ASN A 53 -3.81 13.47 5.79
C ASN A 53 -4.17 13.34 4.31
N LEU A 54 -4.54 14.45 3.67
CA LEU A 54 -4.94 14.44 2.28
C LEU A 54 -3.80 13.94 1.38
N PHE A 55 -2.59 14.45 1.60
CA PHE A 55 -1.42 14.05 0.82
C PHE A 55 -1.05 12.58 1.03
N SER A 56 -1.19 12.07 2.27
CA SER A 56 -0.91 10.66 2.57
C SER A 56 -1.88 9.69 1.89
N TYR A 57 -3.09 10.12 1.57
CA TYR A 57 -4.09 9.31 0.85
C TYR A 57 -4.02 9.50 -0.66
N LEU A 58 -3.79 10.72 -1.13
CA LEU A 58 -3.71 11.02 -2.56
C LEU A 58 -2.52 10.33 -3.23
N VAL A 59 -1.36 10.23 -2.57
CA VAL A 59 -0.17 9.62 -3.16
C VAL A 59 -0.39 8.15 -3.56
N PRO A 60 -0.85 7.24 -2.69
CA PRO A 60 -1.09 5.86 -3.11
C PRO A 60 -2.24 5.72 -4.11
N VAL A 61 -3.29 6.57 -4.02
CA VAL A 61 -4.38 6.60 -5.00
C VAL A 61 -3.86 7.05 -6.36
N SER A 62 -3.05 8.11 -6.42
CA SER A 62 -2.43 8.58 -7.67
C SER A 62 -1.51 7.53 -8.27
N ALA A 63 -0.73 6.83 -7.45
CA ALA A 63 0.14 5.74 -7.88
C ALA A 63 -0.68 4.61 -8.55
N MET A 64 -1.81 4.23 -7.93
CA MET A 64 -2.72 3.24 -8.46
C MET A 64 -3.38 3.72 -9.76
N LEU A 65 -3.91 4.95 -9.77
CA LEU A 65 -4.60 5.53 -10.91
C LEU A 65 -3.70 5.63 -12.15
N VAL A 66 -2.44 6.06 -11.97
CA VAL A 66 -1.47 6.15 -13.08
C VAL A 66 -1.20 4.78 -13.70
N SER A 67 -1.03 3.74 -12.89
CA SER A 67 -0.82 2.39 -13.43
C SER A 67 -2.10 1.81 -14.06
N ASP A 68 -3.28 2.04 -13.47
CA ASP A 68 -4.55 1.56 -14.01
C ASP A 68 -4.94 2.28 -15.32
N ALA A 69 -4.54 3.54 -15.51
CA ALA A 69 -4.72 4.24 -16.78
C ALA A 69 -3.96 3.59 -17.94
N ILE A 70 -2.90 2.82 -17.64
CA ILE A 70 -2.09 2.09 -18.64
C ILE A 70 -2.58 0.64 -18.76
N ILE A 71 -2.84 -0.04 -17.63
CA ILE A 71 -3.26 -1.44 -17.61
C ILE A 71 -4.72 -1.60 -18.08
N GLY A 72 -5.56 -0.61 -17.80
CA GLY A 72 -7.00 -0.61 -18.04
C GLY A 72 -7.80 -0.50 -16.75
N PHE A 73 -8.95 0.16 -16.87
CA PHE A 73 -9.91 0.29 -15.77
C PHE A 73 -10.81 -0.95 -15.67
N HIS A 74 -11.20 -1.29 -14.43
CA HIS A 74 -12.05 -2.44 -14.16
C HIS A 74 -13.16 -2.10 -13.14
N SER A 75 -14.22 -2.87 -13.12
CA SER A 75 -15.43 -2.58 -12.32
C SER A 75 -15.20 -2.53 -10.79
N GLY A 76 -14.18 -3.23 -10.30
CA GLY A 76 -13.86 -3.31 -8.86
C GLY A 76 -12.97 -2.19 -8.33
N MET A 77 -12.46 -1.29 -9.17
CA MET A 77 -11.40 -0.34 -8.81
C MET A 77 -11.76 0.60 -7.67
N ILE A 78 -13.00 1.05 -7.57
CA ILE A 78 -13.44 2.01 -6.53
C ILE A 78 -13.23 1.43 -5.13
N ILE A 79 -13.62 0.18 -4.92
CA ILE A 79 -13.48 -0.50 -3.62
C ILE A 79 -12.00 -0.78 -3.32
N ILE A 80 -11.21 -1.13 -4.35
CA ILE A 80 -9.76 -1.31 -4.21
C ILE A 80 -9.09 0.01 -3.81
N TYR A 81 -9.47 1.13 -4.41
CA TYR A 81 -8.93 2.46 -4.06
C TYR A 81 -9.33 2.85 -2.64
N LEU A 82 -10.57 2.59 -2.24
CA LEU A 82 -11.01 2.79 -0.86
C LEU A 82 -10.18 1.93 0.11
N ALA A 83 -9.96 0.66 -0.21
CA ALA A 83 -9.14 -0.24 0.61
C ALA A 83 -7.68 0.26 0.73
N ILE A 84 -7.11 0.85 -0.32
CA ILE A 84 -5.78 1.47 -0.33
C ILE A 84 -5.74 2.70 0.61
N VAL A 85 -6.75 3.57 0.55
CA VAL A 85 -6.86 4.73 1.45
C VAL A 85 -7.01 4.28 2.89
N LEU A 86 -7.86 3.30 3.16
CA LEU A 86 -8.05 2.75 4.50
C LEU A 86 -6.78 2.04 5.02
N SER A 87 -5.99 1.42 4.13
CA SER A 87 -4.68 0.85 4.48
C SER A 87 -3.69 1.93 4.91
N ALA A 88 -3.66 3.07 4.24
CA ALA A 88 -2.83 4.21 4.65
C ALA A 88 -3.33 4.81 5.99
N PHE A 89 -4.65 4.87 6.19
CA PHE A 89 -5.24 5.33 7.44
C PHE A 89 -4.89 4.43 8.62
N ILE A 90 -5.05 3.10 8.47
CA ILE A 90 -4.76 2.15 9.55
C ILE A 90 -3.27 2.10 9.88
N ALA A 91 -2.39 2.21 8.86
CA ALA A 91 -0.94 2.23 9.05
C ALA A 91 -0.47 3.34 10.00
N ARG A 92 -1.16 4.49 10.01
CA ARG A 92 -0.86 5.64 10.90
C ARG A 92 -1.15 5.37 12.37
N LYS A 93 -1.96 4.37 12.68
CA LYS A 93 -2.35 4.04 14.07
C LYS A 93 -1.30 3.23 14.81
N PHE A 94 -0.32 2.68 14.08
CA PHE A 94 0.71 1.83 14.64
C PHE A 94 2.09 2.48 14.65
N ASN A 95 2.92 2.08 15.61
CA ASN A 95 4.24 2.67 15.84
C ASN A 95 5.39 1.87 15.20
N THR A 96 5.10 0.71 14.60
CA THR A 96 6.12 -0.13 13.95
C THR A 96 5.74 -0.45 12.50
N ILE A 97 6.75 -0.65 11.65
CA ILE A 97 6.54 -1.04 10.26
C ILE A 97 5.75 -2.36 10.21
N ASN A 98 6.13 -3.34 11.03
CA ASN A 98 5.54 -4.67 10.98
C ASN A 98 4.05 -4.67 11.31
N THR A 99 3.65 -4.01 12.38
CA THR A 99 2.23 -3.90 12.76
C THR A 99 1.43 -3.12 11.73
N SER A 100 2.01 -2.07 11.14
CA SER A 100 1.38 -1.30 10.07
C SER A 100 1.18 -2.12 8.81
N VAL A 101 2.19 -2.92 8.41
CA VAL A 101 2.10 -3.81 7.24
C VAL A 101 1.04 -4.87 7.47
N VAL A 102 1.10 -5.61 8.57
CA VAL A 102 0.15 -6.71 8.84
C VAL A 102 -1.29 -6.19 8.89
N SER A 103 -1.54 -5.11 9.64
CA SER A 103 -2.90 -4.56 9.75
C SER A 103 -3.42 -3.99 8.43
N SER A 104 -2.57 -3.32 7.63
CA SER A 104 -2.95 -2.80 6.31
C SER A 104 -3.27 -3.94 5.33
N CYS A 105 -2.43 -4.98 5.27
CA CYS A 105 -2.67 -6.13 4.41
C CYS A 105 -3.93 -6.90 4.82
N THR A 106 -4.16 -7.09 6.13
CA THR A 106 -5.36 -7.76 6.64
C THR A 106 -6.62 -6.97 6.27
N LEU A 107 -6.62 -5.65 6.49
CA LEU A 107 -7.74 -4.79 6.12
C LEU A 107 -8.02 -4.84 4.62
N PHE A 108 -6.98 -4.72 3.81
CA PHE A 108 -7.08 -4.80 2.36
C PHE A 108 -7.65 -6.15 1.92
N PHE A 109 -7.13 -7.26 2.44
CA PHE A 109 -7.60 -8.61 2.17
C PHE A 109 -9.08 -8.79 2.50
N LEU A 110 -9.51 -8.30 3.65
CA LEU A 110 -10.91 -8.41 4.07
C LEU A 110 -11.85 -7.64 3.13
N ILE A 111 -11.51 -6.41 2.78
CA ILE A 111 -12.37 -5.56 1.94
C ILE A 111 -12.43 -6.09 0.51
N THR A 112 -11.28 -6.41 -0.08
CA THR A 112 -11.23 -6.78 -1.50
C THR A 112 -11.80 -8.17 -1.77
N ASN A 113 -11.63 -9.14 -0.86
CA ASN A 113 -12.24 -10.46 -1.03
C ASN A 113 -13.74 -10.45 -0.73
N PHE A 114 -14.20 -9.58 0.17
CA PHE A 114 -15.64 -9.35 0.33
C PHE A 114 -16.26 -8.80 -0.95
N GLN A 115 -15.56 -7.86 -1.62
CA GLN A 115 -15.98 -7.37 -2.94
C GLN A 115 -16.02 -8.50 -3.97
N VAL A 116 -14.97 -9.33 -4.04
CA VAL A 116 -14.92 -10.47 -4.96
C VAL A 116 -16.10 -11.39 -4.71
N TRP A 117 -16.38 -11.75 -3.47
CA TRP A 117 -17.53 -12.59 -3.13
C TRP A 117 -18.86 -11.96 -3.56
N ILE A 118 -19.09 -10.66 -3.34
CA ILE A 118 -20.34 -9.99 -3.71
C ILE A 118 -20.49 -9.90 -5.24
N MET A 119 -19.43 -9.51 -5.95
CA MET A 119 -19.50 -9.18 -7.37
C MET A 119 -19.36 -10.39 -8.29
N SER A 120 -18.71 -11.47 -7.83
CA SER A 120 -18.51 -12.68 -8.61
C SER A 120 -19.73 -13.60 -8.58
N SER A 121 -20.07 -14.16 -9.72
CA SER A 121 -21.05 -15.27 -9.84
C SER A 121 -20.46 -16.64 -9.48
N SER A 122 -19.14 -16.72 -9.27
CA SER A 122 -18.44 -18.00 -9.01
C SER A 122 -18.69 -18.53 -7.59
N TYR A 123 -19.15 -17.69 -6.66
CA TYR A 123 -19.38 -18.08 -5.27
C TYR A 123 -20.86 -17.95 -4.90
N PRO A 124 -21.45 -18.97 -4.23
CA PRO A 124 -22.79 -18.86 -3.67
C PRO A 124 -22.90 -17.66 -2.69
N LYS A 125 -24.06 -17.00 -2.70
CA LYS A 125 -24.32 -15.88 -1.76
C LYS A 125 -24.79 -16.41 -0.40
N SER A 126 -23.95 -17.24 0.22
CA SER A 126 -24.17 -17.96 1.48
C SER A 126 -22.92 -17.91 2.35
N LEU A 127 -23.01 -18.34 3.60
CA LEU A 127 -21.86 -18.45 4.51
C LEU A 127 -20.78 -19.40 3.95
N SER A 128 -21.19 -20.51 3.31
CA SER A 128 -20.23 -21.43 2.68
C SER A 128 -19.47 -20.77 1.53
N GLY A 129 -20.17 -19.99 0.69
CA GLY A 129 -19.52 -19.28 -0.43
C GLY A 129 -18.56 -18.16 0.00
N ILE A 130 -18.84 -17.47 1.10
CA ILE A 130 -17.89 -16.48 1.65
C ILE A 130 -16.64 -17.18 2.21
N LEU A 131 -16.83 -18.28 2.96
CA LEU A 131 -15.70 -19.07 3.48
C LEU A 131 -14.83 -19.63 2.34
N GLU A 132 -15.45 -20.16 1.29
CA GLU A 132 -14.74 -20.64 0.10
C GLU A 132 -13.92 -19.51 -0.56
N CYS A 133 -14.54 -18.35 -0.82
CA CYS A 133 -13.86 -17.20 -1.42
C CYS A 133 -12.62 -16.78 -0.63
N TYR A 134 -12.75 -16.65 0.69
CA TYR A 134 -11.62 -16.24 1.53
C TYR A 134 -10.55 -17.32 1.65
N THR A 135 -10.94 -18.60 1.71
CA THR A 135 -9.99 -19.72 1.77
C THR A 135 -9.14 -19.79 0.52
N LEU A 136 -9.76 -19.66 -0.67
CA LEU A 136 -9.04 -19.65 -1.94
C LEU A 136 -8.16 -18.40 -2.13
N ALA A 137 -8.43 -17.33 -1.39
CA ALA A 137 -7.64 -16.10 -1.43
C ALA A 137 -6.41 -16.12 -0.51
N ILE A 138 -6.24 -17.09 0.40
CA ILE A 138 -5.12 -17.17 1.34
C ILE A 138 -3.74 -17.13 0.65
N PRO A 139 -3.48 -17.85 -0.45
CA PRO A 139 -2.19 -17.78 -1.13
C PRO A 139 -1.86 -16.37 -1.64
N PHE A 140 -2.87 -15.65 -2.15
CA PHE A 140 -2.72 -14.26 -2.60
C PHE A 140 -2.47 -13.30 -1.43
N PHE A 141 -3.07 -13.56 -0.27
CA PHE A 141 -2.78 -12.82 0.95
C PHE A 141 -1.32 -12.98 1.39
N GLY A 142 -0.78 -14.22 1.32
CA GLY A 142 0.64 -14.48 1.59
C GLY A 142 1.56 -13.66 0.69
N MET A 143 1.27 -13.60 -0.62
CA MET A 143 2.03 -12.79 -1.58
C MET A 143 1.88 -11.29 -1.31
N THR A 144 0.70 -10.83 -0.93
CA THR A 144 0.46 -9.44 -0.52
C THR A 144 1.30 -9.06 0.71
N LEU A 145 1.34 -9.91 1.73
CA LEU A 145 2.17 -9.72 2.92
C LEU A 145 3.66 -9.66 2.54
N LEU A 146 4.14 -10.64 1.80
CA LEU A 146 5.54 -10.72 1.39
C LEU A 146 5.97 -9.48 0.62
N SER A 147 5.22 -9.08 -0.39
CA SER A 147 5.52 -7.90 -1.20
C SER A 147 5.48 -6.62 -0.36
N THR A 148 4.46 -6.48 0.49
CA THR A 148 4.30 -5.28 1.31
C THR A 148 5.43 -5.16 2.32
N PHE A 149 5.87 -6.25 2.96
CA PHE A 149 7.07 -6.24 3.80
C PHE A 149 8.31 -5.85 3.00
N PHE A 150 8.56 -6.52 1.88
CA PHE A 150 9.74 -6.30 1.05
C PHE A 150 9.85 -4.83 0.61
N PHE A 151 8.81 -4.29 -0.01
CA PHE A 151 8.82 -2.90 -0.47
C PHE A 151 8.76 -1.87 0.67
N SER A 152 8.10 -2.17 1.79
CA SER A 152 8.09 -1.27 2.96
C SER A 152 9.50 -1.14 3.54
N TYR A 153 10.23 -2.22 3.70
CA TYR A 153 11.60 -2.14 4.19
C TYR A 153 12.49 -1.34 3.23
N ILE A 154 12.40 -1.57 1.91
CA ILE A 154 13.13 -0.77 0.92
C ILE A 154 12.80 0.72 1.07
N LEU A 155 11.53 1.08 1.16
CA LEU A 155 11.10 2.47 1.28
C LEU A 155 11.56 3.13 2.59
N PHE A 156 11.38 2.46 3.73
CA PHE A 156 11.72 3.03 5.04
C PHE A 156 13.24 3.13 5.26
N TYR A 157 14.01 2.09 4.91
CA TYR A 157 15.46 2.13 5.03
C TYR A 157 16.10 3.03 3.98
N GLY A 158 15.61 3.02 2.74
CA GLY A 158 16.06 3.93 1.68
C GLY A 158 15.82 5.39 2.09
N TYR A 159 14.64 5.71 2.64
CA TYR A 159 14.36 7.04 3.19
C TYR A 159 15.31 7.41 4.33
N ALA A 160 15.53 6.52 5.29
CA ALA A 160 16.45 6.74 6.42
C ALA A 160 17.88 7.00 5.95
N PHE A 161 18.37 6.21 5.00
CA PHE A 161 19.69 6.36 4.40
C PHE A 161 19.86 7.71 3.71
N LEU A 162 18.91 8.09 2.84
CA LEU A 162 18.95 9.38 2.13
C LEU A 162 18.87 10.59 3.07
N THR A 163 18.17 10.46 4.20
CA THR A 163 18.09 11.54 5.18
C THR A 163 19.33 11.63 6.08
N SER A 164 20.01 10.51 6.34
CA SER A 164 21.26 10.50 7.12
C SER A 164 22.42 11.16 6.36
N ILE A 165 22.56 10.89 5.07
CA ILE A 165 23.61 11.49 4.22
C ILE A 165 23.53 13.02 4.23
N LYS A 166 22.33 13.60 4.29
CA LYS A 166 22.14 15.06 4.32
C LYS A 166 22.55 15.73 5.61
N LEU A 167 22.58 15.02 6.73
CA LEU A 167 23.10 15.54 7.99
C LEU A 167 24.62 15.70 7.93
N TYR A 168 25.33 14.82 7.22
CA TYR A 168 26.78 14.90 7.05
C TYR A 168 27.24 16.03 6.12
N HIS A 169 26.43 16.46 5.15
CA HIS A 169 26.77 17.55 4.24
C HIS A 169 26.40 18.95 4.76
N LYS A 170 25.86 19.07 6.00
CA LYS A 170 25.50 20.33 6.64
C LYS A 170 26.45 20.73 7.78
N ILE A 171 27.47 19.92 8.04
CA ILE A 171 28.58 20.19 8.96
C ILE A 171 29.79 20.63 8.14
#